data_54832189bc2744ded3aece745a4b5201
#
_entry.id   54832189bc2744ded3aece745a4b5201
#
_cell.length_a   1.000
_cell.length_b   1.000
_cell.length_c   1.000
_cell.angle_alpha   90.00
_cell.angle_beta   90.00
_cell.angle_gamma   90.00
#
_symmetry.space_group_name_H-M   'P 1'
#
loop_
_entity.id
_entity.type
_entity.pdbx_description
1 polymer ?
#
loop_
_entity_poly.entity_id
_entity_poly.type
_entity_poly.pdbx_seq_one_letter_code
_entity_poly.pdbx_strand_id
1 'polypeptide(L)'
;MSKQKDIVDALVTSLDAVTWTATADPVTVESKNFPSYDIEDLADPVICVTDGPIESERLSRSAHQRDYSVEIYVARHTPTEAACDEMLDLLEEIIDKLEDHSWGAVSWPASVTSPQSIVVEKNPDEALVDRNVWRAGIVVVYRVPRAH
;
A
#
# COMPACT_ATOMS: atom_id res chain seq x y z
N MET A 1 7.83 -17.06 11.71
CA MET A 1 7.80 -15.92 10.79
C MET A 1 6.36 -15.49 10.54
N SER A 2 6.14 -14.20 10.46
CA SER A 2 4.80 -13.65 10.24
C SER A 2 4.46 -13.65 8.75
N LYS A 3 3.33 -14.26 8.40
CA LYS A 3 2.83 -14.22 7.01
C LYS A 3 2.48 -12.79 6.59
N GLN A 4 1.95 -11.98 7.52
CA GLN A 4 1.66 -10.58 7.24
C GLN A 4 2.92 -9.80 6.89
N LYS A 5 3.99 -10.01 7.64
CA LYS A 5 5.27 -9.38 7.34
C LYS A 5 5.81 -9.81 5.97
N ASP A 6 5.65 -11.08 5.64
CA ASP A 6 6.06 -11.60 4.34
C ASP A 6 5.28 -10.92 3.19
N ILE A 7 3.98 -10.67 3.40
CA ILE A 7 3.15 -9.95 2.44
C ILE A 7 3.63 -8.49 2.31
N VAL A 8 3.89 -7.83 3.43
CA VAL A 8 4.41 -6.45 3.44
C VAL A 8 5.73 -6.36 2.69
N ASP A 9 6.66 -7.26 2.98
CA ASP A 9 7.98 -7.28 2.34
C ASP A 9 7.88 -7.56 0.84
N ALA A 10 6.99 -8.46 0.43
CA ALA A 10 6.74 -8.75 -0.97
C ALA A 10 6.17 -7.52 -1.70
N LEU A 11 5.23 -6.81 -1.08
CA LEU A 11 4.66 -5.59 -1.63
C LEU A 11 5.72 -4.48 -1.78
N VAL A 12 6.55 -4.27 -0.76
CA VAL A 12 7.62 -3.27 -0.81
C VAL A 12 8.58 -3.59 -1.95
N THR A 13 9.03 -4.82 -2.06
CA THR A 13 9.97 -5.23 -3.11
C THR A 13 9.35 -5.06 -4.50
N SER A 14 8.10 -5.46 -4.65
CA SER A 14 7.39 -5.36 -5.93
C SER A 14 7.14 -3.91 -6.33
N LEU A 15 6.69 -3.07 -5.41
CA LEU A 15 6.44 -1.65 -5.67
C LEU A 15 7.74 -0.89 -5.96
N ASP A 16 8.82 -1.23 -5.27
CA ASP A 16 10.13 -0.60 -5.48
C ASP A 16 10.73 -0.95 -6.85
N ALA A 17 10.34 -2.09 -7.42
CA ALA A 17 10.80 -2.53 -8.73
C ALA A 17 10.04 -1.87 -9.89
N VAL A 18 8.94 -1.17 -9.63
CA VAL A 18 8.11 -0.55 -10.67
C VAL A 18 8.75 0.73 -11.18
N THR A 19 8.75 0.92 -12.50
CA THR A 19 9.06 2.20 -13.10
C THR A 19 7.76 2.98 -13.24
N TRP A 20 7.59 3.99 -12.39
CA TRP A 20 6.37 4.79 -12.36
C TRP A 20 6.31 5.76 -13.54
N THR A 21 5.16 5.81 -14.19
CA THR A 21 4.94 6.69 -15.36
C THR A 21 4.19 7.97 -14.99
N ALA A 22 3.48 7.95 -13.85
CA ALA A 22 2.67 9.09 -13.41
C ALA A 22 3.49 10.30 -12.99
N THR A 23 4.73 10.10 -12.58
CA THR A 23 5.64 11.17 -12.18
C THR A 23 7.05 10.90 -12.68
N ALA A 24 7.77 11.98 -13.00
CA ALA A 24 9.19 11.90 -13.37
C ALA A 24 10.11 11.94 -12.14
N ASP A 25 9.56 12.30 -10.98
CA ASP A 25 10.32 12.40 -9.74
C ASP A 25 10.57 11.01 -9.14
N PRO A 26 11.69 10.85 -8.40
CA PRO A 26 11.95 9.58 -7.71
C PRO A 26 10.84 9.26 -6.70
N VAL A 27 10.40 8.00 -6.67
CA VAL A 27 9.41 7.53 -5.71
C VAL A 27 10.11 6.65 -4.69
N THR A 28 9.99 7.02 -3.41
CA THR A 28 10.54 6.23 -2.30
C THR A 28 9.51 5.20 -1.88
N VAL A 29 9.89 3.93 -1.87
CA VAL A 29 9.04 2.83 -1.39
C VAL A 29 9.71 2.19 -0.18
N GLU A 30 9.01 2.16 0.95
CA GLU A 30 9.55 1.61 2.19
C GLU A 30 8.45 1.03 3.07
N SER A 31 8.84 0.32 4.12
CA SER A 31 7.90 -0.16 5.14
C SER A 31 8.23 0.48 6.48
N LYS A 32 7.20 0.89 7.21
CA LYS A 32 7.31 1.41 8.58
C LYS A 32 6.12 0.92 9.38
N ASN A 33 6.34 0.66 10.67
CA ASN A 33 5.22 0.32 11.56
C ASN A 33 4.30 1.53 11.76
N PHE A 34 4.87 2.71 11.81
CA PHE A 34 4.12 3.96 11.97
C PHE A 34 4.63 4.99 10.95
N PRO A 35 3.85 5.24 9.88
CA PRO A 35 4.23 6.27 8.91
C PRO A 35 4.27 7.63 9.57
N SER A 36 5.43 8.24 9.58
CA SER A 36 5.62 9.58 10.10
C SER A 36 6.66 10.29 9.24
N TYR A 37 6.27 11.40 8.64
CA TYR A 37 7.11 12.14 7.71
C TYR A 37 7.03 13.63 7.97
N ASP A 38 8.18 14.29 7.96
CA ASP A 38 8.25 15.73 7.92
C ASP A 38 8.00 16.23 6.49
N ILE A 39 7.60 17.48 6.33
CA ILE A 39 7.35 18.07 5.00
C ILE A 39 8.58 17.94 4.10
N GLU A 40 9.76 18.08 4.66
CA GLU A 40 11.03 17.96 3.93
C GLU A 40 11.22 16.57 3.32
N ASP A 41 10.74 15.53 4.00
CA ASP A 41 10.80 14.14 3.51
C ASP A 41 9.83 13.90 2.37
N LEU A 42 8.84 14.78 2.19
CA LEU A 42 7.78 14.64 1.21
C LEU A 42 8.02 15.50 -0.05
N ALA A 43 9.24 15.99 -0.26
CA ALA A 43 9.60 16.72 -1.48
C ALA A 43 9.36 15.86 -2.73
N ASP A 44 9.66 14.57 -2.63
CA ASP A 44 9.34 13.56 -3.65
C ASP A 44 8.25 12.61 -3.13
N PRO A 45 7.49 11.93 -4.02
CA PRO A 45 6.46 10.98 -3.58
C PRO A 45 7.01 9.86 -2.71
N VAL A 46 6.27 9.52 -1.66
CA VAL A 46 6.60 8.42 -0.73
C VAL A 46 5.46 7.42 -0.73
N ILE A 47 5.80 6.15 -0.88
CA ILE A 47 4.88 5.02 -0.72
C ILE A 47 5.38 4.22 0.48
N CYS A 48 4.59 4.19 1.55
CA CYS A 48 4.93 3.47 2.77
C CYS A 48 3.94 2.33 3.00
N VAL A 49 4.44 1.12 3.14
CA VAL A 49 3.62 -0.07 3.39
C VAL A 49 3.68 -0.41 4.87
N THR A 50 2.52 -0.52 5.49
CA THR A 50 2.40 -0.87 6.91
C THR A 50 1.47 -2.06 7.08
N ASP A 51 1.63 -2.78 8.21
CA ASP A 51 0.71 -3.85 8.57
C ASP A 51 -0.59 -3.27 9.13
N GLY A 52 -1.70 -3.89 8.77
CA GLY A 52 -3.04 -3.55 9.25
C GLY A 52 -3.62 -4.66 10.12
N PRO A 53 -4.94 -4.61 10.39
CA PRO A 53 -5.62 -5.63 11.17
C PRO A 53 -5.56 -7.01 10.53
N ILE A 54 -5.58 -8.05 11.36
CA ILE A 54 -5.73 -9.44 10.94
C ILE A 54 -7.08 -9.94 11.44
N GLU A 55 -7.89 -10.48 10.54
CA GLU A 55 -9.15 -11.09 10.88
C GLU A 55 -9.10 -12.59 10.60
N SER A 56 -9.66 -13.40 11.48
CA SER A 56 -9.68 -14.84 11.33
C SER A 56 -11.10 -15.36 11.48
N GLU A 57 -11.52 -16.18 10.54
CA GLU A 57 -12.85 -16.79 10.55
C GLU A 57 -12.73 -18.30 10.44
N ARG A 58 -13.50 -19.01 11.27
CA ARG A 58 -13.57 -20.46 11.22
C ARG A 58 -14.60 -20.89 10.17
N LEU A 59 -14.16 -21.63 9.16
CA LEU A 59 -15.02 -22.14 8.10
C LEU A 59 -15.59 -23.52 8.43
N SER A 60 -14.80 -24.36 9.13
CA SER A 60 -15.18 -25.72 9.51
C SER A 60 -14.34 -26.16 10.69
N ARG A 61 -14.49 -27.44 11.14
CA ARG A 61 -13.67 -27.97 12.23
C ARG A 61 -12.18 -27.98 11.91
N SER A 62 -11.84 -28.12 10.63
CA SER A 62 -10.44 -28.28 10.18
C SER A 62 -9.94 -27.15 9.33
N ALA A 63 -10.75 -26.11 9.09
CA ALA A 63 -10.35 -25.02 8.21
C ALA A 63 -10.68 -23.66 8.80
N HIS A 64 -9.74 -22.76 8.69
CA HIS A 64 -9.89 -21.34 9.01
C HIS A 64 -9.55 -20.50 7.79
N GLN A 65 -10.05 -19.29 7.79
CA GLN A 65 -9.73 -18.28 6.80
C GLN A 65 -9.17 -17.07 7.53
N ARG A 66 -8.05 -16.57 7.08
CA ARG A 66 -7.49 -15.32 7.60
C ARG A 66 -7.46 -14.25 6.54
N ASP A 67 -7.86 -13.06 6.94
CA ASP A 67 -7.74 -11.88 6.13
C ASP A 67 -6.63 -11.01 6.71
N TYR A 68 -5.56 -10.85 5.94
CA TYR A 68 -4.43 -9.98 6.30
C TYR A 68 -4.62 -8.65 5.61
N SER A 69 -4.80 -7.60 6.41
CA SER A 69 -4.89 -6.25 5.87
C SER A 69 -3.51 -5.62 5.86
N VAL A 70 -3.21 -4.93 4.77
CA VAL A 70 -2.00 -4.14 4.62
C VAL A 70 -2.42 -2.74 4.23
N GLU A 71 -1.84 -1.74 4.88
CA GLU A 71 -2.12 -0.34 4.57
C GLU A 71 -0.97 0.24 3.78
N ILE A 72 -1.29 0.92 2.68
CA ILE A 72 -0.32 1.60 1.85
C ILE A 72 -0.59 3.10 1.96
N TYR A 73 0.37 3.81 2.53
CA TYR A 73 0.32 5.24 2.72
C TYR A 73 1.06 5.92 1.56
N VAL A 74 0.40 6.86 0.89
CA VAL A 74 0.99 7.61 -0.22
C VAL A 74 0.91 9.08 0.11
N ALA A 75 2.03 9.79 0.06
CA ALA A 75 2.07 11.20 0.41
C ALA A 75 3.12 11.96 -0.38
N ARG A 76 2.86 13.24 -0.59
CA ARG A 76 3.79 14.19 -1.20
C ARG A 76 3.40 15.61 -0.83
N HIS A 77 4.39 16.47 -0.65
CA HIS A 77 4.16 17.91 -0.57
C HIS A 77 3.76 18.42 -1.96
N THR A 78 2.56 19.00 -2.09
CA THR A 78 1.97 19.37 -3.37
C THR A 78 1.58 20.85 -3.37
N PRO A 79 2.54 21.76 -3.60
CA PRO A 79 2.26 23.20 -3.59
C PRO A 79 1.50 23.71 -4.83
N THR A 80 1.30 22.86 -5.85
CA THR A 80 0.61 23.18 -7.09
C THR A 80 -0.47 22.17 -7.42
N GLU A 81 -1.48 22.57 -8.23
CA GLU A 81 -2.50 21.65 -8.71
C GLU A 81 -1.90 20.56 -9.62
N ALA A 82 -0.90 20.92 -10.41
CA ALA A 82 -0.22 19.95 -11.27
C ALA A 82 0.41 18.80 -10.45
N ALA A 83 1.01 19.12 -9.30
CA ALA A 83 1.57 18.11 -8.41
C ALA A 83 0.46 17.24 -7.79
N CYS A 84 -0.69 17.81 -7.46
CA CYS A 84 -1.84 17.05 -6.98
C CYS A 84 -2.36 16.09 -8.06
N ASP A 85 -2.45 16.54 -9.31
CA ASP A 85 -2.90 15.70 -10.43
C ASP A 85 -1.93 14.53 -10.66
N GLU A 86 -0.62 14.78 -10.57
CA GLU A 86 0.39 13.71 -10.64
C GLU A 86 0.17 12.66 -9.55
N MET A 87 -0.18 13.09 -8.33
CA MET A 87 -0.41 12.15 -7.23
C MET A 87 -1.69 11.35 -7.42
N LEU A 88 -2.72 11.91 -8.02
CA LEU A 88 -3.93 11.15 -8.38
C LEU A 88 -3.60 10.09 -9.44
N ASP A 89 -2.82 10.45 -10.44
CA ASP A 89 -2.38 9.50 -11.47
C ASP A 89 -1.50 8.40 -10.87
N LEU A 90 -0.60 8.75 -9.94
CA LEU A 90 0.23 7.78 -9.24
C LEU A 90 -0.62 6.82 -8.41
N LEU A 91 -1.65 7.34 -7.72
CA LEU A 91 -2.56 6.51 -6.92
C LEU A 91 -3.27 5.48 -7.81
N GLU A 92 -3.78 5.89 -8.96
CA GLU A 92 -4.43 4.98 -9.90
C GLU A 92 -3.45 3.95 -10.45
N GLU A 93 -2.21 4.34 -10.72
CA GLU A 93 -1.16 3.43 -11.19
C GLU A 93 -0.83 2.37 -10.12
N ILE A 94 -0.78 2.77 -8.84
CA ILE A 94 -0.59 1.84 -7.73
C ILE A 94 -1.74 0.83 -7.66
N ILE A 95 -2.98 1.29 -7.78
CA ILE A 95 -4.16 0.43 -7.74
C ILE A 95 -4.12 -0.59 -8.90
N ASP A 96 -3.79 -0.15 -10.09
CA ASP A 96 -3.66 -1.03 -11.25
C ASP A 96 -2.62 -2.13 -11.01
N LYS A 97 -1.50 -1.78 -10.38
CA LYS A 97 -0.47 -2.76 -10.03
C LYS A 97 -0.95 -3.74 -8.96
N LEU A 98 -1.69 -3.26 -7.96
CA LEU A 98 -2.24 -4.11 -6.91
C LEU A 98 -3.29 -5.10 -7.44
N GLU A 99 -4.06 -4.69 -8.44
CA GLU A 99 -5.04 -5.56 -9.09
C GLU A 99 -4.38 -6.66 -9.92
N ASP A 100 -3.19 -6.41 -10.45
CA ASP A 100 -2.41 -7.40 -11.19
C ASP A 100 -1.40 -8.07 -10.26
N HIS A 101 -1.83 -9.15 -9.60
CA HIS A 101 -1.01 -9.87 -8.62
C HIS A 101 0.28 -10.47 -9.22
N SER A 102 0.32 -10.68 -10.54
CA SER A 102 1.48 -11.26 -11.21
C SER A 102 2.57 -10.24 -11.60
N TRP A 103 2.35 -8.98 -11.34
CA TRP A 103 3.22 -7.88 -11.79
C TRP A 103 4.59 -7.83 -11.10
N GLY A 104 4.69 -8.37 -9.88
CA GLY A 104 5.93 -8.33 -9.13
C GLY A 104 6.90 -9.44 -9.51
N ALA A 105 8.20 -9.14 -9.46
CA ALA A 105 9.26 -10.11 -9.73
C ALA A 105 9.60 -10.95 -8.49
N VAL A 106 8.90 -10.78 -7.38
CA VAL A 106 9.12 -11.48 -6.12
C VAL A 106 8.22 -12.68 -5.99
N SER A 107 8.72 -13.65 -5.20
CA SER A 107 7.90 -14.79 -4.78
C SER A 107 6.95 -14.36 -3.67
N TRP A 108 5.66 -14.50 -3.91
CA TRP A 108 4.65 -14.25 -2.90
C TRP A 108 4.62 -15.41 -1.88
N PRO A 109 4.26 -15.12 -0.61
CA PRO A 109 4.08 -16.18 0.37
C PRO A 109 3.09 -17.23 -0.10
N ALA A 110 3.32 -18.49 0.30
CA ALA A 110 2.45 -19.60 -0.09
C ALA A 110 0.98 -19.32 0.28
N SER A 111 0.08 -19.66 -0.61
CA SER A 111 -1.38 -19.48 -0.49
C SER A 111 -1.86 -18.04 -0.57
N VAL A 112 -0.99 -17.07 -0.80
CA VAL A 112 -1.40 -15.69 -1.06
C VAL A 112 -1.71 -15.54 -2.55
N THR A 113 -2.93 -15.13 -2.83
CA THR A 113 -3.42 -14.92 -4.19
C THR A 113 -3.72 -13.43 -4.39
N SER A 114 -4.47 -13.11 -5.42
CA SER A 114 -4.90 -11.73 -5.68
C SER A 114 -5.60 -11.12 -4.46
N PRO A 115 -5.52 -9.80 -4.27
CA PRO A 115 -6.21 -9.15 -3.16
C PRO A 115 -7.71 -9.45 -3.16
N GLN A 116 -8.27 -9.69 -1.97
CA GLN A 116 -9.71 -9.86 -1.78
C GLN A 116 -10.45 -8.54 -1.96
N SER A 117 -9.86 -7.45 -1.48
CA SER A 117 -10.42 -6.11 -1.64
C SER A 117 -9.32 -5.06 -1.61
N ILE A 118 -9.58 -3.96 -2.30
CA ILE A 118 -8.72 -2.77 -2.32
C ILE A 118 -9.64 -1.58 -2.06
N VAL A 119 -9.41 -0.86 -0.96
CA VAL A 119 -10.18 0.31 -0.59
C VAL A 119 -9.25 1.51 -0.48
N VAL A 120 -9.59 2.58 -1.18
CA VAL A 120 -8.80 3.81 -1.16
C VAL A 120 -9.48 4.82 -0.23
N GLU A 121 -8.72 5.32 0.72
CA GLU A 121 -9.16 6.38 1.61
C GLU A 121 -8.30 7.61 1.36
N LYS A 122 -8.93 8.70 0.95
CA LYS A 122 -8.27 9.99 0.90
C LYS A 122 -8.51 10.64 2.25
N ASN A 123 -7.45 10.94 2.96
CA ASN A 123 -7.54 11.50 4.31
C ASN A 123 -7.33 13.01 4.28
N PRO A 124 -8.42 13.82 4.35
CA PRO A 124 -8.30 15.25 4.45
C PRO A 124 -8.03 15.67 5.90
N ASP A 125 -6.77 15.74 6.26
CA ASP A 125 -6.34 16.31 7.52
C ASP A 125 -6.16 17.83 7.30
N GLU A 126 -6.89 18.67 8.03
CA GLU A 126 -6.82 20.12 7.87
C GLU A 126 -5.40 20.66 8.03
N ALA A 127 -4.63 20.12 8.98
CA ALA A 127 -3.25 20.52 9.17
C ALA A 127 -2.37 20.17 7.96
N LEU A 128 -2.67 19.08 7.27
CA LEU A 128 -1.95 18.69 6.06
C LEU A 128 -2.39 19.53 4.86
N VAL A 129 -3.68 19.86 4.76
CA VAL A 129 -4.20 20.74 3.72
C VAL A 129 -3.54 22.12 3.82
N ASP A 130 -3.43 22.68 5.02
CA ASP A 130 -2.79 23.96 5.26
C ASP A 130 -1.29 23.95 4.89
N ARG A 131 -0.67 22.78 4.91
CA ARG A 131 0.74 22.58 4.54
C ARG A 131 0.94 22.14 3.10
N ASN A 132 -0.12 22.07 2.32
CA ASN A 132 -0.10 21.58 0.94
C ASN A 132 0.47 20.16 0.84
N VAL A 133 0.04 19.27 1.72
CA VAL A 133 0.42 17.87 1.68
C VAL A 133 -0.74 17.04 1.12
N TRP A 134 -0.49 16.36 0.00
CA TRP A 134 -1.41 15.37 -0.54
C TRP A 134 -1.14 14.02 0.13
N ARG A 135 -2.21 13.38 0.56
CA ARG A 135 -2.13 12.12 1.29
C ARG A 135 -3.30 11.21 0.93
N ALA A 136 -3.02 9.93 0.76
CA ALA A 136 -4.03 8.90 0.61
C ALA A 136 -3.60 7.62 1.30
N GLY A 137 -4.58 6.84 1.77
CA GLY A 137 -4.37 5.51 2.28
C GLY A 137 -5.04 4.48 1.38
N ILE A 138 -4.40 3.36 1.15
CA ILE A 138 -4.97 2.22 0.44
C ILE A 138 -4.96 1.05 1.41
N VAL A 139 -6.13 0.46 1.65
CA VAL A 139 -6.25 -0.75 2.46
C VAL A 139 -6.43 -1.93 1.52
N VAL A 140 -5.49 -2.87 1.57
CA VAL A 140 -5.51 -4.08 0.75
C VAL A 140 -5.69 -5.28 1.66
N VAL A 141 -6.66 -6.12 1.36
CA VAL A 141 -6.94 -7.32 2.15
C VAL A 141 -6.59 -8.56 1.33
N TYR A 142 -5.73 -9.40 1.89
CA TYR A 142 -5.35 -10.68 1.32
C TYR A 142 -5.98 -11.80 2.14
N ARG A 143 -6.75 -12.64 1.49
CA ARG A 143 -7.43 -13.76 2.12
C ARG A 143 -6.62 -15.04 1.95
N VAL A 144 -6.31 -15.69 3.06
CA VAL A 144 -5.49 -16.91 3.07
C VAL A 144 -6.26 -18.02 3.78
N PRO A 145 -6.65 -19.09 3.07
CA PRO A 145 -7.22 -20.29 3.71
C PRO A 145 -6.15 -20.99 4.53
N ARG A 146 -6.53 -21.50 5.70
CA ARG A 146 -5.66 -22.30 6.56
C ARG A 146 -6.37 -23.54 7.03
N ALA A 147 -5.71 -24.70 6.86
CA ALA A 147 -6.16 -25.96 7.41
C ALA A 147 -5.54 -26.17 8.79
N HIS A 148 -6.27 -26.84 9.65
CA HIS A 148 -5.78 -27.29 10.96
C HIS A 148 -5.26 -28.70 10.89
#